data_de748da9585d39c41905c6fdc48e35af
#
_entry.id   de748da9585d39c41905c6fdc48e35af
#
_cell.length_a   1.000
_cell.length_b   1.000
_cell.length_c   1.000
_cell.angle_alpha   90.00
_cell.angle_beta   90.00
_cell.angle_gamma   90.00
#
_symmetry.space_group_name_H-M   'P 1'
#
loop_
_entity.id
_entity.type
_entity.pdbx_description
1 polymer ?
#
loop_
_entity_poly.entity_id
_entity_poly.type
_entity_poly.pdbx_seq_one_letter_code
_entity_poly.pdbx_strand_id
1 'polypeptide(L)'
;MPRGGNETVLIIDIGKTTTKLIVVTGQVPRFATTLEIGGHALTQAVMKHFNISEDEAKKVKAEKGLLNGDDKDEYVATMLITVSAIREEIIRRLEYWQGRAETGTAHEPITRVLLTGGNASLRGLPEYLENAIKLPVALGDVFTNLASRENWLPTVPYMESLAYATAIGLALREFEH
;
A
#
# COMPACT_ATOMS: atom_id res chain seq x y z
N MET A 1 -1.02 -13.01 -0.78
CA MET A 1 0.05 -13.99 -1.08
C MET A 1 -0.60 -15.34 -1.37
N PRO A 2 -0.18 -16.08 -2.39
CA PRO A 2 -0.65 -17.45 -2.59
C PRO A 2 -0.30 -18.35 -1.39
N ARG A 3 -1.14 -19.34 -1.10
CA ARG A 3 -0.85 -20.33 -0.05
C ARG A 3 0.40 -21.13 -0.41
N GLY A 4 1.28 -21.37 0.57
CA GLY A 4 2.51 -22.19 0.39
C GLY A 4 3.77 -21.43 -0.05
N GLY A 5 3.71 -20.11 -0.24
CA GLY A 5 4.91 -19.33 -0.54
C GLY A 5 5.80 -19.12 0.70
N ASN A 6 7.12 -19.31 0.53
CA ASN A 6 8.12 -19.10 1.61
C ASN A 6 8.82 -17.73 1.52
N GLU A 7 8.38 -16.86 0.63
CA GLU A 7 8.98 -15.54 0.44
C GLU A 7 8.69 -14.60 1.62
N THR A 8 9.56 -13.61 1.81
CA THR A 8 9.34 -12.50 2.73
C THR A 8 8.84 -11.29 1.94
N VAL A 9 7.65 -10.82 2.31
CA VAL A 9 6.94 -9.75 1.62
C VAL A 9 6.61 -8.64 2.60
N LEU A 10 6.80 -7.38 2.19
CA LEU A 10 6.25 -6.23 2.89
C LEU A 10 4.85 -5.92 2.34
N ILE A 11 3.85 -5.95 3.19
CA ILE A 11 2.50 -5.48 2.88
C ILE A 11 2.36 -4.06 3.42
N ILE A 12 1.93 -3.13 2.57
CA ILE A 12 1.65 -1.74 2.91
C ILE A 12 0.16 -1.50 2.71
N ASP A 13 -0.57 -1.34 3.80
CA ASP A 13 -2.01 -1.02 3.78
C ASP A 13 -2.20 0.49 3.99
N ILE A 14 -2.51 1.21 2.91
CA ILE A 14 -2.70 2.66 2.92
C ILE A 14 -4.18 2.98 3.12
N GLY A 15 -4.56 3.12 4.38
CA GLY A 15 -5.91 3.45 4.80
C GLY A 15 -6.23 4.95 4.67
N LYS A 16 -7.37 5.35 5.23
CA LYS A 16 -7.80 6.76 5.26
C LYS A 16 -6.89 7.62 6.13
N THR A 17 -6.65 7.21 7.36
CA THR A 17 -5.91 7.99 8.37
C THR A 17 -4.55 7.41 8.71
N THR A 18 -4.36 6.13 8.49
CA THR A 18 -3.12 5.42 8.85
C THR A 18 -2.58 4.60 7.68
N THR A 19 -1.29 4.33 7.71
CA THR A 19 -0.63 3.36 6.84
C THR A 19 -0.03 2.27 7.71
N LYS A 20 -0.41 1.02 7.47
CA LYS A 20 0.13 -0.14 8.18
C LYS A 20 1.20 -0.82 7.35
N LEU A 21 2.30 -1.19 8.00
CA LEU A 21 3.41 -1.92 7.41
C LEU A 21 3.50 -3.28 8.10
N ILE A 22 3.41 -4.36 7.33
CA ILE A 22 3.41 -5.73 7.85
C ILE A 22 4.42 -6.55 7.05
N VAL A 23 5.45 -7.09 7.71
CA VAL A 23 6.37 -8.04 7.10
C VAL A 23 5.86 -9.44 7.37
N VAL A 24 5.69 -10.22 6.32
CA VAL A 24 5.21 -11.60 6.34
C VAL A 24 6.27 -12.50 5.74
N THR A 25 6.68 -13.55 6.45
CA THR A 25 7.60 -14.59 5.98
C THR A 25 6.88 -15.94 6.03
N GLY A 26 6.82 -16.66 4.94
CA GLY A 26 6.17 -17.98 4.92
C GLY A 26 4.73 -17.95 5.44
N GLN A 27 3.97 -16.92 5.10
CA GLN A 27 2.59 -16.65 5.54
C GLN A 27 2.43 -16.27 7.03
N VAL A 28 3.52 -16.16 7.79
CA VAL A 28 3.50 -15.76 9.20
C VAL A 28 3.88 -14.28 9.33
N PRO A 29 3.06 -13.43 9.93
CA PRO A 29 3.43 -12.06 10.25
C PRO A 29 4.62 -12.05 11.23
N ARG A 30 5.71 -11.38 10.87
CA ARG A 30 6.93 -11.26 11.66
C ARG A 30 7.11 -9.90 12.30
N PHE A 31 6.56 -8.87 11.65
CA PHE A 31 6.65 -7.51 12.13
C PHE A 31 5.42 -6.74 11.66
N ALA A 32 4.92 -5.87 12.50
CA ALA A 32 3.84 -4.95 12.15
C ALA A 32 4.06 -3.61 12.83
N THR A 33 3.79 -2.52 12.11
CA THR A 33 3.80 -1.16 12.65
C THR A 33 2.76 -0.31 11.94
N THR A 34 2.36 0.78 12.57
CA THR A 34 1.39 1.74 12.03
C THR A 34 2.01 3.11 11.98
N LEU A 35 1.81 3.80 10.86
CA LEU A 35 2.14 5.20 10.66
C LEU A 35 0.84 6.00 10.77
N GLU A 36 0.84 7.07 11.54
CA GLU A 36 -0.32 7.97 11.73
C GLU A 36 -0.47 8.95 10.55
N ILE A 37 -0.29 8.44 9.33
CA ILE A 37 -0.45 9.17 8.08
C ILE A 37 -1.10 8.25 7.05
N GLY A 38 -2.12 8.75 6.34
CA GLY A 38 -2.86 8.01 5.33
C GLY A 38 -3.40 8.92 4.23
N GLY A 39 -4.28 8.39 3.40
CA GLY A 39 -4.81 9.09 2.22
C GLY A 39 -5.57 10.38 2.51
N HIS A 40 -6.06 10.57 3.73
CA HIS A 40 -6.71 11.82 4.14
C HIS A 40 -5.73 12.99 4.15
N ALA A 41 -4.47 12.77 4.55
CA ALA A 41 -3.44 13.80 4.50
C ALA A 41 -3.19 14.30 3.07
N LEU A 42 -3.20 13.37 2.09
CA LEU A 42 -3.12 13.70 0.66
C LEU A 42 -4.31 14.56 0.21
N THR A 43 -5.52 14.17 0.61
CA THR A 43 -6.75 14.91 0.29
C THR A 43 -6.71 16.30 0.90
N GLN A 44 -6.30 16.43 2.17
CA GLN A 44 -6.18 17.72 2.84
C GLN A 44 -5.12 18.64 2.20
N ALA A 45 -4.00 18.10 1.73
CA ALA A 45 -2.99 18.87 1.02
C ALA A 45 -3.56 19.50 -0.25
N VAL A 46 -4.31 18.71 -1.05
CA VAL A 46 -5.00 19.18 -2.27
C VAL A 46 -6.08 20.22 -1.94
N MET A 47 -6.93 19.96 -0.94
CA MET A 47 -7.96 20.91 -0.49
C MET A 47 -7.36 22.26 -0.13
N LYS A 48 -6.32 22.28 0.69
CA LYS A 48 -5.70 23.52 1.18
C LYS A 48 -5.02 24.28 0.05
N HIS A 49 -4.31 23.57 -0.81
CA HIS A 49 -3.53 24.20 -1.88
C HIS A 49 -4.43 24.84 -2.93
N PHE A 50 -5.49 24.14 -3.34
CA PHE A 50 -6.40 24.60 -4.39
C PHE A 50 -7.66 25.30 -3.85
N ASN A 51 -7.81 25.38 -2.53
CA ASN A 51 -9.00 25.98 -1.87
C ASN A 51 -10.32 25.38 -2.39
N ILE A 52 -10.40 24.04 -2.48
CA ILE A 52 -11.53 23.26 -2.95
C ILE A 52 -12.10 22.36 -1.85
N SER A 53 -13.33 21.87 -2.06
CA SER A 53 -13.98 20.95 -1.14
C SER A 53 -13.29 19.57 -1.06
N GLU A 54 -13.59 18.79 -0.01
CA GLU A 54 -13.04 17.45 0.14
C GLU A 54 -13.43 16.53 -1.02
N ASP A 55 -14.68 16.64 -1.50
CA ASP A 55 -15.17 15.78 -2.59
C ASP A 55 -14.53 16.15 -3.95
N GLU A 56 -14.29 17.42 -4.19
CA GLU A 56 -13.52 17.87 -5.36
C GLU A 56 -12.07 17.40 -5.27
N ALA A 57 -11.43 17.54 -4.11
CA ALA A 57 -10.06 17.07 -3.90
C ALA A 57 -9.91 15.55 -4.09
N LYS A 58 -10.91 14.75 -3.64
CA LYS A 58 -10.94 13.30 -3.90
C LYS A 58 -11.04 12.99 -5.39
N LYS A 59 -11.89 13.70 -6.14
CA LYS A 59 -12.02 13.53 -7.59
C LYS A 59 -10.72 13.86 -8.30
N VAL A 60 -10.14 15.04 -8.02
CA VAL A 60 -8.85 15.45 -8.60
C VAL A 60 -7.75 14.43 -8.31
N LYS A 61 -7.69 13.92 -7.07
CA LYS A 61 -6.73 12.89 -6.66
C LYS A 61 -6.92 11.58 -7.44
N ALA A 62 -8.15 11.14 -7.64
CA ALA A 62 -8.46 9.92 -8.38
C ALA A 62 -8.13 10.04 -9.89
N GLU A 63 -8.38 11.19 -10.46
CA GLU A 63 -8.17 11.46 -11.90
C GLU A 63 -6.69 11.69 -12.23
N LYS A 64 -6.00 12.53 -11.48
CA LYS A 64 -4.61 12.92 -11.76
C LYS A 64 -3.60 11.87 -11.28
N GLY A 65 -3.73 11.35 -10.05
CA GLY A 65 -2.72 10.47 -9.47
C GLY A 65 -1.37 11.17 -9.26
N LEU A 66 -0.27 10.43 -9.39
CA LEU A 66 1.11 10.94 -9.32
C LEU A 66 1.83 10.98 -10.68
N LEU A 67 1.23 10.39 -11.74
CA LEU A 67 1.91 10.17 -13.04
C LEU A 67 1.68 11.25 -14.10
N ASN A 68 0.66 12.08 -13.97
CA ASN A 68 0.22 12.94 -15.07
C ASN A 68 0.63 14.42 -14.92
N GLY A 69 1.68 14.71 -14.15
CA GLY A 69 2.21 16.07 -14.04
C GLY A 69 3.61 16.16 -14.62
N ASP A 70 3.87 17.18 -15.47
CA ASP A 70 5.20 17.73 -15.58
C ASP A 70 5.71 18.01 -14.16
N ASP A 71 7.03 17.98 -13.92
CA ASP A 71 7.66 18.40 -12.64
C ASP A 71 7.24 19.81 -12.19
N LYS A 72 6.58 20.55 -13.08
CA LYS A 72 6.00 21.88 -12.88
C LYS A 72 4.52 21.88 -12.51
N ASP A 73 3.85 20.72 -12.49
CA ASP A 73 2.45 20.64 -12.04
C ASP A 73 2.38 20.84 -10.54
N GLU A 74 1.82 21.96 -10.14
CA GLU A 74 1.63 22.39 -8.76
C GLU A 74 0.86 21.36 -7.92
N TYR A 75 -0.04 20.60 -8.55
CA TYR A 75 -0.74 19.48 -7.91
C TYR A 75 0.24 18.35 -7.57
N VAL A 76 1.09 17.96 -8.51
CA VAL A 76 2.07 16.88 -8.29
C VAL A 76 3.05 17.28 -7.18
N ALA A 77 3.56 18.51 -7.21
CA ALA A 77 4.43 19.04 -6.16
C ALA A 77 3.76 18.97 -4.78
N THR A 78 2.48 19.36 -4.68
CA THR A 78 1.70 19.31 -3.44
C THR A 78 1.52 17.87 -2.95
N MET A 79 1.24 16.93 -3.83
CA MET A 79 1.09 15.51 -3.51
C MET A 79 2.42 14.90 -3.05
N LEU A 80 3.51 15.22 -3.73
CA LEU A 80 4.84 14.67 -3.45
C LEU A 80 5.34 15.02 -2.05
N ILE A 81 4.99 16.16 -1.50
CA ILE A 81 5.35 16.53 -0.11
C ILE A 81 4.82 15.46 0.86
N THR A 82 3.53 15.11 0.74
CA THR A 82 2.90 14.15 1.65
C THR A 82 3.32 12.71 1.36
N VAL A 83 3.40 12.34 0.08
CA VAL A 83 3.83 10.99 -0.34
C VAL A 83 5.29 10.73 0.05
N SER A 84 6.15 11.76 -0.01
CA SER A 84 7.55 11.65 0.44
C SER A 84 7.66 11.34 1.93
N ALA A 85 6.81 11.92 2.77
CA ALA A 85 6.78 11.60 4.19
C ALA A 85 6.41 10.12 4.44
N ILE A 86 5.41 9.61 3.71
CA ILE A 86 5.05 8.18 3.77
C ILE A 86 6.23 7.31 3.29
N ARG A 87 6.85 7.66 2.18
CA ARG A 87 8.01 6.96 1.63
C ARG A 87 9.18 6.89 2.62
N GLU A 88 9.53 7.99 3.24
CA GLU A 88 10.63 8.05 4.21
C GLU A 88 10.39 7.17 5.43
N GLU A 89 9.15 7.13 5.92
CA GLU A 89 8.77 6.22 6.99
C GLU A 89 8.87 4.75 6.56
N ILE A 90 8.43 4.42 5.33
CA ILE A 90 8.56 3.07 4.79
C ILE A 90 10.03 2.67 4.72
N ILE A 91 10.91 3.53 4.17
CA ILE A 91 12.36 3.27 4.05
C ILE A 91 12.97 3.03 5.44
N ARG A 92 12.69 3.88 6.42
CA ARG A 92 13.18 3.69 7.80
C ARG A 92 12.78 2.34 8.40
N ARG A 93 11.56 1.84 8.12
CA ARG A 93 11.11 0.54 8.64
C ARG A 93 11.76 -0.63 7.88
N LEU A 94 12.01 -0.46 6.59
CA LEU A 94 12.78 -1.42 5.80
C LEU A 94 14.22 -1.55 6.31
N GLU A 95 14.90 -0.43 6.51
CA GLU A 95 16.27 -0.40 7.06
C GLU A 95 16.32 -1.04 8.45
N TYR A 96 15.35 -0.73 9.31
CA TYR A 96 15.24 -1.37 10.62
C TYR A 96 15.08 -2.89 10.52
N TRP A 97 14.27 -3.39 9.58
CA TRP A 97 14.10 -4.81 9.36
C TRP A 97 15.37 -5.46 8.82
N GLN A 98 16.01 -4.85 7.82
CA GLN A 98 17.25 -5.34 7.21
C GLN A 98 18.43 -5.33 8.20
N GLY A 99 18.58 -4.27 8.98
CA GLY A 99 19.63 -4.17 10.00
C GLY A 99 19.55 -5.24 11.09
N ARG A 100 18.37 -5.79 11.38
CA ARG A 100 18.22 -6.93 12.29
C ARG A 100 18.74 -8.24 11.69
N ALA A 101 18.73 -8.39 10.37
CA ALA A 101 19.31 -9.55 9.71
C ALA A 101 20.83 -9.63 9.90
N GLU A 102 21.51 -8.49 10.00
CA GLU A 102 22.96 -8.41 10.21
C GLU A 102 23.39 -8.75 11.65
N THR A 103 22.49 -8.65 12.63
CA THR A 103 22.78 -8.92 14.06
C THR A 103 22.60 -10.38 14.48
N GLY A 104 22.48 -11.32 13.53
CA GLY A 104 22.47 -12.77 13.81
C GLY A 104 21.09 -13.37 14.13
N THR A 105 20.01 -12.57 14.15
CA THR A 105 18.65 -13.08 14.05
C THR A 105 18.33 -13.18 12.57
N ALA A 106 18.39 -14.40 12.01
CA ALA A 106 18.15 -14.67 10.59
C ALA A 106 16.74 -14.20 10.16
N HIS A 107 16.66 -12.96 9.70
CA HIS A 107 15.47 -12.46 9.01
C HIS A 107 15.69 -12.60 7.51
N GLU A 108 14.78 -13.32 6.86
CA GLU A 108 14.78 -13.42 5.41
C GLU A 108 14.61 -12.02 4.77
N PRO A 109 15.40 -11.69 3.74
CA PRO A 109 15.30 -10.39 3.08
C PRO A 109 13.93 -10.22 2.43
N ILE A 110 13.39 -8.99 2.49
CA ILE A 110 12.16 -8.65 1.79
C ILE A 110 12.43 -8.67 0.29
N THR A 111 11.66 -9.45 -0.45
CA THR A 111 11.82 -9.67 -1.89
C THR A 111 10.92 -8.79 -2.75
N ARG A 112 9.78 -8.36 -2.20
CA ARG A 112 8.82 -7.47 -2.87
C ARG A 112 7.89 -6.77 -1.89
N VAL A 113 7.17 -5.79 -2.41
CA VAL A 113 6.16 -5.01 -1.70
C VAL A 113 4.79 -5.23 -2.32
N LEU A 114 3.76 -5.42 -1.49
CA LEU A 114 2.36 -5.45 -1.91
C LEU A 114 1.62 -4.26 -1.30
N LEU A 115 0.98 -3.46 -2.15
CA LEU A 115 0.13 -2.34 -1.72
C LEU A 115 -1.32 -2.78 -1.59
N THR A 116 -1.96 -2.40 -0.52
CA THR A 116 -3.38 -2.62 -0.26
C THR A 116 -3.98 -1.41 0.46
N GLY A 117 -5.28 -1.43 0.72
CA GLY A 117 -5.99 -0.27 1.28
C GLY A 117 -6.56 0.65 0.21
N GLY A 118 -7.54 1.44 0.57
CA GLY A 118 -8.29 2.28 -0.38
C GLY A 118 -7.47 3.37 -1.09
N ASN A 119 -6.28 3.70 -0.58
CA ASN A 119 -5.38 4.67 -1.22
C ASN A 119 -4.22 4.02 -1.99
N ALA A 120 -4.10 2.70 -1.97
CA ALA A 120 -3.12 1.97 -2.78
C ALA A 120 -3.39 2.10 -4.29
N SER A 121 -4.65 2.35 -4.67
CA SER A 121 -5.08 2.56 -6.05
C SER A 121 -4.70 3.93 -6.63
N LEU A 122 -4.00 4.79 -5.89
CA LEU A 122 -3.51 6.08 -6.39
C LEU A 122 -2.56 5.84 -7.58
N ARG A 123 -2.94 6.33 -8.75
CA ARG A 123 -2.19 6.14 -10.00
C ARG A 123 -0.75 6.65 -9.85
N GLY A 124 0.22 5.83 -10.23
CA GLY A 124 1.65 6.16 -10.15
C GLY A 124 2.29 5.93 -8.78
N LEU A 125 1.52 5.58 -7.76
CA LEU A 125 2.07 5.31 -6.44
C LEU A 125 2.95 4.04 -6.41
N PRO A 126 2.54 2.91 -7.05
CA PRO A 126 3.41 1.74 -7.11
C PRO A 126 4.77 2.05 -7.74
N GLU A 127 4.80 2.71 -8.88
CA GLU A 127 6.02 3.07 -9.62
C GLU A 127 6.89 4.05 -8.83
N TYR A 128 6.26 5.03 -8.18
CA TYR A 128 6.97 5.97 -7.30
C TYR A 128 7.67 5.25 -6.14
N LEU A 129 6.98 4.33 -5.47
CA LEU A 129 7.54 3.57 -4.36
C LEU A 129 8.59 2.57 -4.83
N GLU A 130 8.37 1.86 -5.95
CA GLU A 130 9.35 0.94 -6.54
C GLU A 130 10.67 1.65 -6.83
N ASN A 131 10.61 2.82 -7.45
CA ASN A 131 11.79 3.64 -7.73
C ASN A 131 12.53 4.08 -6.45
N ALA A 132 11.81 4.33 -5.37
CA ALA A 132 12.40 4.79 -4.13
C ALA A 132 12.96 3.65 -3.26
N ILE A 133 12.23 2.53 -3.17
CA ILE A 133 12.54 1.40 -2.28
C ILE A 133 13.52 0.42 -2.96
N LYS A 134 13.58 0.42 -4.31
CA LYS A 134 14.41 -0.51 -5.12
C LYS A 134 14.02 -1.99 -4.94
N LEU A 135 12.76 -2.24 -4.65
CA LEU A 135 12.13 -3.56 -4.61
C LEU A 135 10.90 -3.54 -5.53
N PRO A 136 10.54 -4.66 -6.15
CA PRO A 136 9.31 -4.75 -6.93
C PRO A 136 8.08 -4.37 -6.09
N VAL A 137 7.26 -3.45 -6.59
CA VAL A 137 6.03 -2.98 -5.93
C VAL A 137 4.83 -3.31 -6.79
N ALA A 138 3.87 -4.05 -6.25
CA ALA A 138 2.65 -4.41 -6.94
C ALA A 138 1.42 -4.15 -6.07
N LEU A 139 0.27 -3.98 -6.71
CA LEU A 139 -1.01 -3.98 -6.01
C LEU A 139 -1.33 -5.40 -5.52
N GLY A 140 -1.83 -5.51 -4.29
CA GLY A 140 -2.26 -6.77 -3.72
C GLY A 140 -3.52 -7.29 -4.42
N ASP A 141 -3.62 -8.61 -4.58
CA ASP A 141 -4.85 -9.25 -5.01
C ASP A 141 -5.55 -9.85 -3.78
N VAL A 142 -6.60 -9.18 -3.33
CA VAL A 142 -7.35 -9.57 -2.13
C VAL A 142 -8.17 -10.85 -2.33
N PHE A 143 -8.34 -11.29 -3.57
CA PHE A 143 -9.08 -12.49 -3.93
C PHE A 143 -8.20 -13.73 -4.21
N THR A 144 -6.88 -13.58 -4.07
CA THR A 144 -5.90 -14.65 -4.40
C THR A 144 -6.21 -15.99 -3.72
N ASN A 145 -6.75 -15.99 -2.51
CA ASN A 145 -7.02 -17.19 -1.71
C ASN A 145 -8.52 -17.56 -1.66
N LEU A 146 -9.36 -16.90 -2.44
CA LEU A 146 -10.77 -17.26 -2.62
C LEU A 146 -10.94 -18.34 -3.70
N ALA A 147 -12.18 -18.67 -4.03
CA ALA A 147 -12.50 -19.63 -5.06
C ALA A 147 -11.81 -19.31 -6.40
N SER A 148 -11.56 -20.37 -7.22
CA SER A 148 -10.97 -20.22 -8.54
C SER A 148 -11.71 -19.17 -9.37
N ARG A 149 -10.97 -18.26 -9.99
CA ARG A 149 -11.52 -17.23 -10.90
C ARG A 149 -12.27 -17.80 -12.10
N GLU A 150 -12.07 -19.07 -12.40
CA GLU A 150 -12.81 -19.79 -13.47
C GLU A 150 -14.29 -19.95 -13.11
N ASN A 151 -14.61 -20.02 -11.82
CA ASN A 151 -15.95 -20.30 -11.34
C ASN A 151 -16.65 -19.11 -10.66
N TRP A 152 -15.93 -18.00 -10.42
CA TRP A 152 -16.49 -16.85 -9.71
C TRP A 152 -15.77 -15.57 -10.09
N LEU A 153 -16.55 -14.54 -10.47
CA LEU A 153 -16.08 -13.18 -10.70
C LEU A 153 -16.58 -12.30 -9.55
N PRO A 154 -15.65 -11.59 -8.87
CA PRO A 154 -16.05 -10.62 -7.87
C PRO A 154 -16.93 -9.53 -8.47
N THR A 155 -17.98 -9.13 -7.75
CA THR A 155 -18.84 -8.00 -8.13
C THR A 155 -18.17 -6.64 -7.88
N VAL A 156 -17.14 -6.62 -7.01
CA VAL A 156 -16.36 -5.41 -6.69
C VAL A 156 -15.20 -5.28 -7.66
N PRO A 157 -15.04 -4.12 -8.33
CA PRO A 157 -13.90 -3.86 -9.19
C PRO A 157 -12.56 -4.04 -8.45
N TYR A 158 -11.54 -4.53 -9.17
CA TYR A 158 -10.24 -4.85 -8.58
C TYR A 158 -9.64 -3.68 -7.76
N MET A 159 -9.65 -2.47 -8.31
CA MET A 159 -9.10 -1.30 -7.62
C MET A 159 -9.85 -0.93 -6.34
N GLU A 160 -11.16 -1.11 -6.32
CA GLU A 160 -11.98 -0.89 -5.13
C GLU A 160 -11.78 -1.99 -4.10
N SER A 161 -11.53 -3.23 -4.54
CA SER A 161 -11.36 -4.38 -3.68
C SER A 161 -10.19 -4.23 -2.70
N LEU A 162 -9.16 -3.46 -3.06
CA LEU A 162 -8.01 -3.19 -2.21
C LEU A 162 -8.39 -2.60 -0.85
N ALA A 163 -9.49 -1.83 -0.79
CA ALA A 163 -10.02 -1.27 0.46
C ALA A 163 -10.60 -2.34 1.41
N TYR A 164 -10.94 -3.52 0.91
CA TYR A 164 -11.57 -4.59 1.66
C TYR A 164 -10.61 -5.69 2.12
N ALA A 165 -9.29 -5.52 1.92
CA ALA A 165 -8.29 -6.53 2.24
C ALA A 165 -8.41 -7.05 3.69
N THR A 166 -8.56 -6.15 4.66
CA THR A 166 -8.73 -6.50 6.08
C THR A 166 -10.05 -7.24 6.32
N ALA A 167 -11.16 -6.77 5.74
CA ALA A 167 -12.48 -7.39 5.93
C ALA A 167 -12.52 -8.81 5.31
N ILE A 168 -11.97 -8.96 4.11
CA ILE A 168 -11.87 -10.27 3.43
C ILE A 168 -10.98 -11.22 4.24
N GLY A 169 -9.81 -10.73 4.71
CA GLY A 169 -8.92 -11.54 5.55
C GLY A 169 -9.56 -12.01 6.86
N LEU A 170 -10.38 -11.17 7.50
CA LEU A 170 -11.12 -11.54 8.71
C LEU A 170 -12.21 -12.58 8.40
N ALA A 171 -12.95 -12.42 7.31
CA ALA A 171 -13.96 -13.37 6.88
C ALA A 171 -13.36 -14.76 6.56
N LEU A 172 -12.16 -14.80 5.97
CA LEU A 172 -11.48 -16.05 5.63
C LEU A 172 -11.03 -16.86 6.85
N ARG A 173 -10.77 -16.20 8.00
CA ARG A 173 -10.35 -16.90 9.24
C ARG A 173 -11.35 -17.97 9.70
N GLU A 174 -12.62 -17.79 9.41
CA GLU A 174 -13.68 -18.73 9.79
C GLU A 174 -13.64 -20.03 8.96
N PHE A 175 -12.93 -20.04 7.83
CA PHE A 175 -12.82 -21.17 6.89
C PHE A 175 -11.45 -21.85 6.94
N GLU A 176 -10.55 -21.45 7.84
CA GLU A 176 -9.20 -22.03 7.99
C GLU A 176 -9.12 -23.16 9.05
N HIS A 177 -10.25 -23.85 9.28
CA HIS A 177 -10.32 -25.00 10.20
C HIS A 177 -10.32 -26.32 9.47
#